data_44e818ce4870b2b473301c3cdd7218e2
#
_entry.id   44e818ce4870b2b473301c3cdd7218e2
#
_cell.length_a   1.000
_cell.length_b   1.000
_cell.length_c   1.000
_cell.angle_alpha   90.00
_cell.angle_beta   90.00
_cell.angle_gamma   90.00
#
_symmetry.space_group_name_H-M   'P 1'
#
loop_
_entity.id
_entity.type
_entity.pdbx_description
1 polymer ?
#
loop_
_entity_poly.entity_id
_entity_poly.type
_entity_poly.pdbx_seq_one_letter_code
_entity_poly.pdbx_strand_id
1 'polypeptide(L)'
;MWIKDVIDKIRKGVKAGMIAVKESNALTDARVVRLISEFEASPEREWMMAGERYYQVDNDILSRKITHKDSRGNVIEESYKANNKLAHGKYKNQVDEKIAYLLSKPVTFKADTSDNDSRYIERLKDLLGKNFQYLLSSLGYEASNKGIAWLHVYIDRNGQLKTMVIPAEQCIPLWTDRTHTELDTLIRVYRTSVWEYDQRKTVTNVEVWTADSVTYYRLQGQMLILDADKMTDNGGPVAHYKAGNLWETWGKVPFIAFKNNRIEKPDIKFVKSLIDGYDLGRSEAANYVEEVKNLIYVLKGYGGENVSEFMRTLNDDRAIVIDDPEEGGVDTLTPQMDITALREHYEQLKRDIVECGQSVNKDPDKFGNAPSGVSLRFMYSDLDLKCNLMETEFKYGFEQLLYFVDTYLSLTGQGNFEKIEVDIVFNRDMAINESEMIQNCNNSKGTVSDETILAHHPYVSDIEEEKKRLNEQKANEGPSWDIVPPIKDDNDDE
;
A
#
# COMPACT_ATOMS: atom_id res chain seq x y z
N MET A 1 12.82 63.30 2.42
CA MET A 1 11.76 63.24 1.39
C MET A 1 12.10 62.23 0.29
N TRP A 2 13.26 62.28 -0.34
CA TRP A 2 13.68 61.41 -1.45
C TRP A 2 13.76 59.90 -1.13
N ILE A 3 14.24 59.52 0.06
CA ILE A 3 14.36 58.10 0.47
C ILE A 3 12.98 57.45 0.64
N LYS A 4 11.97 58.16 1.11
CA LYS A 4 10.61 57.67 1.26
C LYS A 4 9.94 57.40 -0.10
N ASP A 5 10.19 58.26 -1.10
CA ASP A 5 9.68 58.10 -2.46
C ASP A 5 10.33 56.90 -3.19
N VAL A 6 11.61 56.65 -2.92
CA VAL A 6 12.33 55.49 -3.46
C VAL A 6 11.81 54.17 -2.84
N ILE A 7 11.60 54.13 -1.52
CA ILE A 7 11.04 52.99 -0.83
C ILE A 7 9.60 52.68 -1.29
N ASP A 8 8.77 53.71 -1.48
CA ASP A 8 7.40 53.55 -1.97
C ASP A 8 7.36 53.12 -3.44
N LYS A 9 8.30 53.56 -4.29
CA LYS A 9 8.46 53.06 -5.66
C LYS A 9 8.93 51.61 -5.70
N ILE A 10 9.88 51.19 -4.84
CA ILE A 10 10.33 49.82 -4.70
C ILE A 10 9.18 48.92 -4.19
N ARG A 11 8.42 49.37 -3.17
CA ARG A 11 7.24 48.63 -2.68
C ARG A 11 6.15 48.47 -3.73
N LYS A 12 5.89 49.50 -4.53
CA LYS A 12 4.91 49.42 -5.65
C LYS A 12 5.41 48.51 -6.76
N GLY A 13 6.71 48.54 -7.08
CA GLY A 13 7.30 47.65 -8.09
C GLY A 13 7.32 46.18 -7.63
N VAL A 14 7.61 45.91 -6.36
CA VAL A 14 7.56 44.58 -5.76
C VAL A 14 6.12 44.05 -5.69
N LYS A 15 5.14 44.87 -5.32
CA LYS A 15 3.71 44.50 -5.35
C LYS A 15 3.22 44.23 -6.77
N ALA A 16 3.60 45.04 -7.76
CA ALA A 16 3.24 44.82 -9.17
C ALA A 16 3.92 43.57 -9.72
N GLY A 17 5.18 43.32 -9.38
CA GLY A 17 5.88 42.08 -9.74
C GLY A 17 5.28 40.81 -9.08
N MET A 18 4.87 40.89 -7.81
CA MET A 18 4.16 39.82 -7.12
C MET A 18 2.76 39.53 -7.71
N ILE A 19 2.03 40.58 -8.09
CA ILE A 19 0.72 40.43 -8.76
C ILE A 19 0.90 39.82 -10.13
N ALA A 20 1.88 40.26 -10.93
CA ALA A 20 2.17 39.70 -12.24
C ALA A 20 2.62 38.22 -12.16
N VAL A 21 3.42 37.87 -11.15
CA VAL A 21 3.82 36.46 -10.89
C VAL A 21 2.61 35.62 -10.42
N LYS A 22 1.70 36.18 -9.63
CA LYS A 22 0.46 35.49 -9.22
C LYS A 22 -0.50 35.32 -10.41
N GLU A 23 -0.67 36.32 -11.25
CA GLU A 23 -1.50 36.21 -12.47
C GLU A 23 -0.92 35.25 -13.51
N SER A 24 0.41 35.18 -13.65
CA SER A 24 1.06 34.21 -14.56
C SER A 24 0.98 32.76 -14.05
N ASN A 25 0.72 32.53 -12.77
CA ASN A 25 0.55 31.22 -12.15
C ASN A 25 -0.92 30.83 -11.93
N ALA A 26 -1.88 31.66 -12.34
CA ALA A 26 -3.30 31.33 -12.27
C ALA A 26 -3.58 30.00 -13.00
N LEU A 27 -4.33 29.12 -12.34
CA LEU A 27 -4.72 27.81 -12.88
C LEU A 27 -5.86 28.04 -13.91
N THR A 28 -5.48 28.21 -15.20
CA THR A 28 -6.44 28.35 -16.31
C THR A 28 -6.96 26.96 -16.73
N ASP A 29 -8.14 26.91 -17.34
CA ASP A 29 -8.73 25.67 -17.86
C ASP A 29 -7.78 24.93 -18.82
N ALA A 30 -7.09 25.67 -19.69
CA ALA A 30 -6.10 25.09 -20.61
C ALA A 30 -4.90 24.47 -19.84
N ARG A 31 -4.50 25.07 -18.74
CA ARG A 31 -3.42 24.53 -17.89
C ARG A 31 -3.88 23.29 -17.15
N VAL A 32 -5.12 23.24 -16.66
CA VAL A 32 -5.70 22.03 -16.05
C VAL A 32 -5.74 20.88 -17.04
N VAL A 33 -6.21 21.08 -18.27
CA VAL A 33 -6.22 20.05 -19.32
C VAL A 33 -4.81 19.55 -19.62
N ARG A 34 -3.84 20.45 -19.70
CA ARG A 34 -2.44 20.08 -19.93
C ARG A 34 -1.89 19.23 -18.79
N LEU A 35 -2.11 19.63 -17.53
CA LEU A 35 -1.69 18.85 -16.34
C LEU A 35 -2.32 17.47 -16.32
N ILE A 36 -3.59 17.32 -16.69
CA ILE A 36 -4.25 16.03 -16.85
C ILE A 36 -3.52 15.16 -17.87
N SER A 37 -3.25 15.71 -19.05
CA SER A 37 -2.56 14.96 -20.12
C SER A 37 -1.12 14.59 -19.74
N GLU A 38 -0.39 15.48 -19.07
CA GLU A 38 0.96 15.23 -18.56
C GLU A 38 0.95 14.11 -17.50
N PHE A 39 -0.01 14.15 -16.58
CA PHE A 39 -0.14 13.11 -15.56
C PHE A 39 -0.55 11.75 -16.15
N GLU A 40 -1.49 11.71 -17.10
CA GLU A 40 -1.91 10.47 -17.77
C GLU A 40 -0.74 9.78 -18.50
N ALA A 41 0.22 10.54 -19.01
CA ALA A 41 1.42 10.06 -19.68
C ALA A 41 2.64 9.95 -18.74
N SER A 42 2.50 10.24 -17.45
CA SER A 42 3.62 10.29 -16.51
C SER A 42 4.12 8.91 -16.10
N PRO A 43 5.42 8.76 -15.88
CA PRO A 43 5.98 7.53 -15.28
C PRO A 43 5.41 7.23 -13.90
N GLU A 44 5.03 8.24 -13.13
CA GLU A 44 4.44 8.10 -11.80
C GLU A 44 3.13 7.33 -11.89
N ARG A 45 2.24 7.73 -12.82
CA ARG A 45 0.97 7.04 -13.02
C ARG A 45 1.16 5.63 -13.58
N GLU A 46 2.14 5.42 -14.44
CA GLU A 46 2.49 4.09 -14.94
C GLU A 46 2.86 3.15 -13.79
N TRP A 47 3.69 3.61 -12.84
CA TRP A 47 4.05 2.84 -11.66
C TRP A 47 2.87 2.58 -10.72
N MET A 48 1.94 3.54 -10.56
CA MET A 48 0.70 3.32 -9.80
C MET A 48 -0.13 2.19 -10.40
N MET A 49 -0.31 2.21 -11.72
CA MET A 49 -1.07 1.18 -12.44
C MET A 49 -0.36 -0.18 -12.42
N ALA A 50 0.97 -0.19 -12.51
CA ALA A 50 1.75 -1.43 -12.39
C ALA A 50 1.61 -2.04 -11.00
N GLY A 51 1.68 -1.25 -9.91
CA GLY A 51 1.49 -1.72 -8.54
C GLY A 51 0.13 -2.37 -8.34
N GLU A 52 -0.93 -1.74 -8.83
CA GLU A 52 -2.30 -2.28 -8.76
C GLU A 52 -2.42 -3.62 -9.51
N ARG A 53 -1.91 -3.69 -10.76
CA ARG A 53 -1.96 -4.93 -11.56
C ARG A 53 -1.21 -6.07 -10.90
N TYR A 54 0.02 -5.83 -10.43
CA TYR A 54 0.84 -6.85 -9.78
C TYR A 54 0.26 -7.31 -8.43
N TYR A 55 -0.43 -6.41 -7.73
CA TYR A 55 -1.17 -6.81 -6.53
C TYR A 55 -2.33 -7.76 -6.85
N GLN A 56 -2.99 -7.57 -8.00
CA GLN A 56 -4.03 -8.47 -8.51
C GLN A 56 -3.45 -9.73 -9.20
N VAL A 57 -2.12 -9.91 -9.20
CA VAL A 57 -1.40 -10.99 -9.89
C VAL A 57 -1.59 -10.94 -11.42
N ASP A 58 -1.91 -9.76 -11.95
CA ASP A 58 -1.94 -9.49 -13.39
C ASP A 58 -0.55 -9.02 -13.84
N ASN A 59 0.44 -9.93 -13.75
CA ASN A 59 1.83 -9.69 -14.05
C ASN A 59 2.06 -9.62 -15.58
N ASP A 60 3.10 -8.93 -16.00
CA ASP A 60 3.42 -8.71 -17.43
C ASP A 60 3.61 -10.01 -18.20
N ILE A 61 4.00 -11.11 -17.54
CA ILE A 61 4.13 -12.44 -18.17
C ILE A 61 2.82 -12.91 -18.83
N LEU A 62 1.65 -12.53 -18.30
CA LEU A 62 0.35 -12.93 -18.83
C LEU A 62 0.09 -12.35 -20.23
N SER A 63 0.70 -11.22 -20.55
CA SER A 63 0.62 -10.58 -21.88
C SER A 63 1.69 -11.05 -22.85
N ARG A 64 2.60 -11.95 -22.43
CA ARG A 64 3.72 -12.44 -23.23
C ARG A 64 3.25 -13.11 -24.53
N LYS A 65 3.92 -12.77 -25.62
CA LYS A 65 3.79 -13.41 -26.93
C LYS A 65 5.16 -13.89 -27.37
N ILE A 66 5.23 -15.12 -27.90
CA ILE A 66 6.44 -15.63 -28.54
C ILE A 66 6.41 -15.16 -29.98
N THR A 67 7.40 -14.39 -30.37
CA THR A 67 7.46 -13.79 -31.69
C THR A 67 8.85 -13.99 -32.32
N HIS A 68 8.89 -14.10 -33.66
CA HIS A 68 10.13 -14.02 -34.42
C HIS A 68 10.02 -12.94 -35.50
N LYS A 69 11.15 -12.50 -36.02
CA LYS A 69 11.19 -11.61 -37.18
C LYS A 69 11.36 -12.44 -38.44
N ASP A 70 10.49 -12.24 -39.41
CA ASP A 70 10.64 -12.83 -40.75
C ASP A 70 11.84 -12.22 -41.49
N SER A 71 12.13 -12.74 -42.67
CA SER A 71 13.20 -12.25 -43.54
C SER A 71 13.02 -10.79 -44.00
N ARG A 72 11.83 -10.21 -43.83
CA ARG A 72 11.47 -8.82 -44.13
C ARG A 72 11.45 -7.94 -42.91
N GLY A 73 11.74 -8.49 -41.69
CA GLY A 73 11.73 -7.76 -40.44
C GLY A 73 10.37 -7.62 -39.76
N ASN A 74 9.30 -8.24 -40.33
CA ASN A 74 7.98 -8.23 -39.69
C ASN A 74 7.98 -9.17 -38.47
N VAL A 75 7.30 -8.73 -37.41
CA VAL A 75 7.12 -9.53 -36.19
C VAL A 75 5.94 -10.49 -36.38
N ILE A 76 6.21 -11.79 -36.35
CA ILE A 76 5.23 -12.87 -36.48
C ILE A 76 5.09 -13.59 -35.15
N GLU A 77 3.88 -13.84 -34.70
CA GLU A 77 3.58 -14.62 -33.49
C GLU A 77 3.62 -16.12 -33.79
N GLU A 78 4.39 -16.86 -32.98
CA GLU A 78 4.56 -18.31 -33.10
C GLU A 78 3.54 -19.03 -32.20
N SER A 79 2.31 -19.18 -32.68
CA SER A 79 1.21 -19.78 -31.92
C SER A 79 1.36 -21.30 -31.67
N TYR A 80 2.29 -21.94 -32.38
CA TYR A 80 2.55 -23.39 -32.27
C TYR A 80 3.57 -23.75 -31.17
N LYS A 81 4.33 -22.77 -30.66
CA LYS A 81 5.28 -23.00 -29.55
C LYS A 81 4.58 -22.96 -28.21
N ALA A 82 5.07 -23.76 -27.29
CA ALA A 82 4.62 -23.72 -25.91
C ALA A 82 4.81 -22.30 -25.33
N ASN A 83 3.75 -21.73 -24.80
CA ASN A 83 3.76 -20.39 -24.24
C ASN A 83 3.06 -20.38 -22.87
N ASN A 84 3.62 -21.11 -21.93
CA ASN A 84 3.17 -21.13 -20.56
C ASN A 84 3.39 -19.76 -19.93
N LYS A 85 2.40 -19.26 -19.19
CA LYS A 85 2.40 -17.95 -18.56
C LYS A 85 2.11 -18.10 -17.08
N LEU A 86 3.19 -18.27 -16.29
CA LEU A 86 3.09 -18.50 -14.86
C LEU A 86 3.31 -17.19 -14.11
N ALA A 87 2.22 -16.57 -13.67
CA ALA A 87 2.28 -15.40 -12.81
C ALA A 87 2.30 -15.81 -11.34
N HIS A 88 3.20 -15.23 -10.57
CA HIS A 88 3.34 -15.52 -9.14
C HIS A 88 3.00 -14.30 -8.30
N GLY A 89 2.15 -14.49 -7.28
CA GLY A 89 1.71 -13.44 -6.35
C GLY A 89 2.77 -12.99 -5.34
N LYS A 90 4.04 -12.87 -5.76
CA LYS A 90 5.15 -12.49 -4.87
C LYS A 90 4.95 -11.08 -4.31
N TYR A 91 4.59 -10.14 -5.17
CA TYR A 91 4.32 -8.76 -4.77
C TYR A 91 3.10 -8.67 -3.84
N LYS A 92 2.00 -9.34 -4.21
CA LYS A 92 0.81 -9.40 -3.36
C LYS A 92 1.14 -9.83 -1.93
N ASN A 93 1.91 -10.91 -1.80
CA ASN A 93 2.31 -11.43 -0.49
C ASN A 93 3.12 -10.40 0.32
N GLN A 94 4.02 -9.65 -0.31
CA GLN A 94 4.81 -8.61 0.35
C GLN A 94 3.95 -7.45 0.86
N VAL A 95 2.98 -7.01 0.07
CA VAL A 95 2.04 -5.95 0.47
C VAL A 95 1.15 -6.44 1.60
N ASP A 96 0.58 -7.65 1.48
CA ASP A 96 -0.27 -8.23 2.52
C ASP A 96 0.49 -8.41 3.85
N GLU A 97 1.74 -8.90 3.82
CA GLU A 97 2.60 -9.01 4.99
C GLU A 97 2.84 -7.66 5.67
N LYS A 98 3.17 -6.64 4.89
CA LYS A 98 3.42 -5.28 5.38
C LYS A 98 2.19 -4.68 6.04
N ILE A 99 1.03 -4.77 5.38
CA ILE A 99 -0.22 -4.20 5.89
C ILE A 99 -0.70 -4.98 7.11
N ALA A 100 -0.64 -6.30 7.08
CA ALA A 100 -0.97 -7.12 8.25
C ALA A 100 -0.05 -6.82 9.43
N TYR A 101 1.23 -6.65 9.21
CA TYR A 101 2.19 -6.35 10.27
C TYR A 101 1.99 -4.98 10.91
N LEU A 102 1.79 -3.92 10.10
CA LEU A 102 1.73 -2.54 10.57
C LEU A 102 0.30 -2.10 10.96
N LEU A 103 -0.71 -2.54 10.23
CA LEU A 103 -2.06 -1.97 10.26
C LEU A 103 -3.17 -3.00 10.60
N SER A 104 -2.86 -4.19 11.10
CA SER A 104 -3.90 -5.17 11.50
C SER A 104 -4.49 -4.88 12.87
N LYS A 105 -3.67 -4.38 13.79
CA LYS A 105 -4.11 -4.07 15.16
C LYS A 105 -4.60 -2.63 15.27
N PRO A 106 -5.59 -2.36 16.13
CA PRO A 106 -6.06 -1.01 16.38
C PRO A 106 -4.93 -0.10 16.85
N VAL A 107 -4.90 1.13 16.32
CA VAL A 107 -3.97 2.17 16.76
C VAL A 107 -4.39 2.72 18.11
N THR A 108 -3.43 3.19 18.87
CA THR A 108 -3.66 3.85 20.17
C THR A 108 -3.35 5.34 20.05
N PHE A 109 -4.24 6.17 20.56
CA PHE A 109 -4.04 7.62 20.67
C PHE A 109 -3.49 7.94 22.04
N LYS A 110 -2.39 8.69 22.10
CA LYS A 110 -1.76 9.15 23.34
C LYS A 110 -1.70 10.69 23.33
N ALA A 111 -2.09 11.28 24.43
CA ALA A 111 -1.91 12.70 24.71
C ALA A 111 -1.38 12.84 26.15
N ASP A 112 -0.99 14.06 26.54
CA ASP A 112 -0.62 14.33 27.93
C ASP A 112 -1.79 14.04 28.88
N THR A 113 -1.50 13.84 30.17
CA THR A 113 -2.43 13.30 31.17
C THR A 113 -3.38 14.32 31.79
N SER A 114 -3.85 15.32 31.05
CA SER A 114 -4.87 16.25 31.54
C SER A 114 -6.30 15.74 31.29
N ASP A 115 -7.28 16.17 32.09
CA ASP A 115 -8.70 15.83 31.89
C ASP A 115 -9.21 16.29 30.49
N ASN A 116 -8.68 17.39 29.99
CA ASN A 116 -9.04 17.91 28.68
C ASN A 116 -8.51 17.03 27.55
N ASP A 117 -7.33 16.43 27.72
CA ASP A 117 -6.69 15.56 26.76
C ASP A 117 -7.45 14.22 26.67
N SER A 118 -7.88 13.67 27.80
CA SER A 118 -8.72 12.49 27.86
C SER A 118 -10.05 12.69 27.14
N ARG A 119 -10.69 13.85 27.32
CA ARG A 119 -11.93 14.23 26.63
C ARG A 119 -11.72 14.36 25.13
N TYR A 120 -10.58 14.90 24.69
CA TYR A 120 -10.25 14.99 23.27
C TYR A 120 -10.09 13.63 22.63
N ILE A 121 -9.35 12.72 23.28
CA ILE A 121 -9.17 11.34 22.80
C ILE A 121 -10.51 10.62 22.66
N GLU A 122 -11.44 10.79 23.60
CA GLU A 122 -12.81 10.26 23.49
C GLU A 122 -13.52 10.80 22.24
N ARG A 123 -13.50 12.14 22.06
CA ARG A 123 -14.14 12.76 20.89
C ARG A 123 -13.53 12.30 19.58
N LEU A 124 -12.19 12.16 19.55
CA LEU A 124 -11.47 11.67 18.39
C LEU A 124 -11.88 10.23 18.04
N LYS A 125 -11.96 9.34 19.04
CA LYS A 125 -12.42 7.95 18.87
C LYS A 125 -13.86 7.90 18.36
N ASP A 126 -14.75 8.71 18.89
CA ASP A 126 -16.15 8.79 18.46
C ASP A 126 -16.29 9.25 17.02
N LEU A 127 -15.53 10.29 16.61
CA LEU A 127 -15.55 10.82 15.24
C LEU A 127 -14.96 9.86 14.21
N LEU A 128 -13.82 9.27 14.51
CA LEU A 128 -13.17 8.32 13.63
C LEU A 128 -13.97 7.00 13.54
N GLY A 129 -14.64 6.63 14.62
CA GLY A 129 -15.56 5.50 14.69
C GLY A 129 -14.89 4.14 14.51
N LYS A 130 -15.73 3.09 14.52
CA LYS A 130 -15.26 1.69 14.41
C LYS A 130 -14.58 1.35 13.08
N ASN A 131 -14.87 2.11 12.03
CA ASN A 131 -14.35 1.86 10.68
C ASN A 131 -12.95 2.47 10.46
N PHE A 132 -12.39 3.17 11.45
CA PHE A 132 -11.09 3.83 11.28
C PHE A 132 -9.97 2.84 10.97
N GLN A 133 -9.96 1.68 11.60
CA GLN A 133 -8.99 0.63 11.32
C GLN A 133 -9.05 0.13 9.87
N TYR A 134 -10.27 -0.07 9.35
CA TYR A 134 -10.47 -0.42 7.94
C TYR A 134 -9.97 0.68 7.00
N LEU A 135 -10.23 1.94 7.35
CA LEU A 135 -9.76 3.09 6.60
C LEU A 135 -8.23 3.14 6.53
N LEU A 136 -7.55 2.96 7.68
CA LEU A 136 -6.07 2.91 7.76
C LEU A 136 -5.50 1.76 6.91
N SER A 137 -6.09 0.58 6.98
CA SER A 137 -5.68 -0.55 6.15
C SER A 137 -5.85 -0.24 4.66
N SER A 138 -6.97 0.38 4.28
CA SER A 138 -7.23 0.79 2.89
C SER A 138 -6.22 1.82 2.41
N LEU A 139 -5.87 2.81 3.23
CA LEU A 139 -4.80 3.78 2.94
C LEU A 139 -3.45 3.08 2.79
N GLY A 140 -3.16 2.09 3.63
CA GLY A 140 -1.94 1.29 3.57
C GLY A 140 -1.80 0.52 2.25
N TYR A 141 -2.87 -0.14 1.80
CA TYR A 141 -2.90 -0.82 0.50
C TYR A 141 -2.70 0.15 -0.66
N GLU A 142 -3.44 1.26 -0.68
CA GLU A 142 -3.29 2.31 -1.70
C GLU A 142 -1.86 2.87 -1.73
N ALA A 143 -1.32 3.27 -0.59
CA ALA A 143 0.03 3.80 -0.50
C ALA A 143 1.08 2.79 -0.96
N SER A 144 0.98 1.52 -0.56
CA SER A 144 1.92 0.46 -0.95
C SER A 144 1.88 0.19 -2.46
N ASN A 145 0.70 0.15 -3.06
CA ASN A 145 0.51 -0.15 -4.48
C ASN A 145 0.77 1.06 -5.39
N LYS A 146 0.54 2.29 -4.90
CA LYS A 146 0.58 3.49 -5.74
C LYS A 146 1.62 4.53 -5.29
N GLY A 147 2.30 4.29 -4.16
CA GLY A 147 3.32 5.18 -3.60
C GLY A 147 2.76 6.28 -2.69
N ILE A 148 1.50 6.65 -2.88
CA ILE A 148 0.76 7.64 -2.11
C ILE A 148 -0.71 7.24 -2.06
N ALA A 149 -1.38 7.52 -0.94
CA ALA A 149 -2.82 7.38 -0.80
C ALA A 149 -3.44 8.73 -0.42
N TRP A 150 -4.66 8.97 -0.86
CA TRP A 150 -5.36 10.22 -0.60
C TRP A 150 -6.59 9.99 0.27
N LEU A 151 -6.67 10.72 1.37
CA LEU A 151 -7.83 10.78 2.23
C LEU A 151 -8.56 12.10 2.01
N HIS A 152 -9.78 12.04 1.49
CA HIS A 152 -10.66 13.21 1.37
C HIS A 152 -11.51 13.36 2.62
N VAL A 153 -11.53 14.57 3.19
CA VAL A 153 -12.32 14.94 4.36
C VAL A 153 -13.49 15.81 3.91
N TYR A 154 -14.71 15.45 4.30
CA TYR A 154 -15.91 16.21 3.93
C TYR A 154 -16.96 16.15 5.02
N ILE A 155 -17.94 17.07 4.97
CA ILE A 155 -19.15 17.04 5.81
C ILE A 155 -20.30 16.48 4.98
N ASP A 156 -20.94 15.45 5.48
CA ASP A 156 -22.08 14.82 4.82
C ASP A 156 -23.37 15.68 4.95
N ARG A 157 -24.44 15.24 4.28
CA ARG A 157 -25.75 15.95 4.30
C ARG A 157 -26.38 16.03 5.69
N ASN A 158 -25.94 15.21 6.63
CA ASN A 158 -26.40 15.20 8.01
C ASN A 158 -25.52 16.08 8.92
N GLY A 159 -24.56 16.79 8.36
CA GLY A 159 -23.61 17.61 9.10
C GLY A 159 -22.52 16.84 9.83
N GLN A 160 -22.28 15.58 9.48
CA GLN A 160 -21.24 14.75 10.11
C GLN A 160 -19.94 14.78 9.32
N LEU A 161 -18.83 14.87 10.04
CA LEU A 161 -17.50 14.71 9.47
C LEU A 161 -17.34 13.28 8.94
N LYS A 162 -16.92 13.14 7.70
CA LYS A 162 -16.68 11.88 7.01
C LYS A 162 -15.36 11.91 6.27
N THR A 163 -14.79 10.74 6.07
CA THR A 163 -13.56 10.55 5.30
C THR A 163 -13.76 9.50 4.23
N MET A 164 -13.07 9.64 3.13
CA MET A 164 -13.12 8.70 2.00
C MET A 164 -11.73 8.56 1.37
N VAL A 165 -11.29 7.33 1.14
CA VAL A 165 -10.06 7.07 0.38
C VAL A 165 -10.33 7.32 -1.10
N ILE A 166 -9.50 8.14 -1.72
CA ILE A 166 -9.56 8.44 -3.16
C ILE A 166 -8.41 7.72 -3.85
N PRO A 167 -8.66 6.98 -4.93
CA PRO A 167 -7.61 6.33 -5.71
C PRO A 167 -6.56 7.34 -6.21
N ALA A 168 -5.28 7.04 -5.95
CA ALA A 168 -4.20 8.00 -6.20
C ALA A 168 -4.05 8.36 -7.67
N GLU A 169 -4.36 7.44 -8.59
CA GLU A 169 -4.33 7.69 -10.05
C GLU A 169 -5.41 8.67 -10.54
N GLN A 170 -6.33 9.06 -9.66
CA GLN A 170 -7.33 10.10 -9.93
C GLN A 170 -6.88 11.49 -9.45
N CYS A 171 -5.79 11.59 -8.69
CA CYS A 171 -5.37 12.79 -7.98
C CYS A 171 -4.09 13.37 -8.59
N ILE A 172 -4.14 14.63 -8.98
CA ILE A 172 -3.00 15.40 -9.47
C ILE A 172 -2.75 16.52 -8.46
N PRO A 173 -1.77 16.35 -7.55
CA PRO A 173 -1.46 17.34 -6.55
C PRO A 173 -0.57 18.45 -7.12
N LEU A 174 -0.82 19.68 -6.73
CA LEU A 174 0.04 20.83 -6.97
C LEU A 174 0.55 21.29 -5.60
N TRP A 175 1.83 21.11 -5.35
CA TRP A 175 2.47 21.42 -4.10
C TRP A 175 3.09 22.82 -4.11
N THR A 176 3.11 23.50 -2.97
CA THR A 176 3.80 24.78 -2.81
C THR A 176 5.30 24.59 -2.64
N ASP A 177 5.71 23.42 -2.12
CA ASP A 177 7.08 23.10 -1.75
C ASP A 177 7.60 21.83 -2.45
N ARG A 178 8.92 21.68 -2.50
CA ARG A 178 9.58 20.50 -3.11
C ARG A 178 9.53 19.24 -2.26
N THR A 179 9.21 19.37 -0.98
CA THR A 179 9.12 18.25 -0.04
C THR A 179 7.72 17.66 0.01
N HIS A 180 6.78 18.27 -0.74
CA HIS A 180 5.38 17.85 -0.82
C HIS A 180 4.72 17.82 0.57
N THR A 181 4.93 18.88 1.34
CA THR A 181 4.34 19.02 2.67
C THR A 181 3.10 19.90 2.67
N GLU A 182 3.04 20.89 1.79
CA GLU A 182 1.93 21.83 1.70
C GLU A 182 1.24 21.75 0.33
N LEU A 183 -0.02 21.32 0.35
CA LEU A 183 -0.85 21.15 -0.85
C LEU A 183 -1.56 22.48 -1.18
N ASP A 184 -1.25 23.06 -2.34
CA ASP A 184 -1.89 24.28 -2.84
C ASP A 184 -3.22 23.98 -3.55
N THR A 185 -3.20 23.02 -4.44
CA THR A 185 -4.36 22.65 -5.26
C THR A 185 -4.35 21.15 -5.53
N LEU A 186 -5.52 20.52 -5.60
CA LEU A 186 -5.64 19.15 -6.07
C LEU A 186 -6.65 19.07 -7.19
N ILE A 187 -6.23 18.50 -8.32
CA ILE A 187 -7.10 18.20 -9.44
C ILE A 187 -7.47 16.72 -9.38
N ARG A 188 -8.76 16.42 -9.22
CA ARG A 188 -9.26 15.06 -9.25
C ARG A 188 -9.93 14.77 -10.58
N VAL A 189 -9.51 13.68 -11.23
CA VAL A 189 -10.05 13.23 -12.53
C VAL A 189 -10.59 11.81 -12.39
N TYR A 190 -11.87 11.62 -12.65
CA TYR A 190 -12.48 10.30 -12.55
C TYR A 190 -13.61 10.10 -13.55
N ARG A 191 -13.88 8.85 -13.89
CA ARG A 191 -14.92 8.49 -14.86
C ARG A 191 -16.14 7.93 -14.14
N THR A 192 -17.32 8.41 -14.56
CA THR A 192 -18.61 7.89 -14.13
C THR A 192 -19.43 7.42 -15.31
N SER A 193 -20.22 6.38 -15.10
CA SER A 193 -21.17 5.93 -16.12
C SER A 193 -22.54 6.51 -15.81
N VAL A 194 -23.13 7.21 -16.78
CA VAL A 194 -24.47 7.82 -16.72
C VAL A 194 -25.33 7.13 -17.76
N TRP A 195 -26.61 6.89 -17.44
CA TRP A 195 -27.56 6.43 -18.40
C TRP A 195 -28.23 7.63 -19.07
N GLU A 196 -28.12 7.72 -20.39
CA GLU A 196 -28.74 8.74 -21.20
C GLU A 196 -29.50 8.06 -22.36
N TYR A 197 -30.83 8.18 -22.38
CA TYR A 197 -31.71 7.54 -23.39
C TYR A 197 -31.41 6.04 -23.62
N ASP A 198 -31.39 5.25 -22.54
CA ASP A 198 -31.08 3.79 -22.54
C ASP A 198 -29.67 3.41 -23.02
N GLN A 199 -28.78 4.38 -23.21
CA GLN A 199 -27.37 4.13 -23.52
C GLN A 199 -26.49 4.49 -22.32
N ARG A 200 -25.55 3.60 -22.02
CA ARG A 200 -24.54 3.84 -20.99
C ARG A 200 -23.42 4.71 -21.57
N LYS A 201 -23.32 5.93 -21.08
CA LYS A 201 -22.30 6.89 -21.48
C LYS A 201 -21.28 7.11 -20.37
N THR A 202 -20.01 7.06 -20.71
CA THR A 202 -18.95 7.39 -19.77
C THR A 202 -18.67 8.89 -19.82
N VAL A 203 -18.75 9.55 -18.66
CA VAL A 203 -18.44 10.96 -18.47
C VAL A 203 -17.17 11.07 -17.63
N THR A 204 -16.21 11.88 -18.09
CA THR A 204 -15.01 12.21 -17.32
C THR A 204 -15.27 13.48 -16.53
N ASN A 205 -15.28 13.36 -15.21
CA ASN A 205 -15.45 14.46 -14.28
C ASN A 205 -14.07 14.97 -13.84
N VAL A 206 -13.97 16.28 -13.68
CA VAL A 206 -12.78 16.96 -13.17
C VAL A 206 -13.21 17.88 -12.05
N GLU A 207 -12.55 17.77 -10.91
CA GLU A 207 -12.76 18.61 -9.74
C GLU A 207 -11.45 19.33 -9.43
N VAL A 208 -11.51 20.64 -9.28
CA VAL A 208 -10.34 21.45 -8.92
C VAL A 208 -10.58 21.98 -7.51
N TRP A 209 -9.81 21.47 -6.57
CA TRP A 209 -9.89 21.77 -5.15
C TRP A 209 -8.78 22.71 -4.73
N THR A 210 -9.14 23.84 -4.12
CA THR A 210 -8.23 24.82 -3.54
C THR A 210 -8.46 24.92 -2.01
N ALA A 211 -7.75 25.78 -1.31
CA ALA A 211 -7.97 26.02 0.12
C ALA A 211 -9.38 26.57 0.43
N ASP A 212 -9.98 27.28 -0.51
CA ASP A 212 -11.22 28.05 -0.29
C ASP A 212 -12.43 27.51 -1.05
N SER A 213 -12.24 26.68 -2.08
CA SER A 213 -13.32 26.31 -2.97
C SER A 213 -13.05 25.05 -3.79
N VAL A 214 -14.12 24.53 -4.39
CA VAL A 214 -14.05 23.49 -5.42
C VAL A 214 -14.80 23.96 -6.68
N THR A 215 -14.21 23.66 -7.83
CA THR A 215 -14.81 23.88 -9.15
C THR A 215 -15.03 22.56 -9.84
N TYR A 216 -16.23 22.32 -10.34
CA TYR A 216 -16.62 21.07 -11.00
C TYR A 216 -16.70 21.25 -12.49
N TYR A 217 -16.05 20.35 -13.24
CA TYR A 217 -16.05 20.33 -14.70
C TYR A 217 -16.38 18.93 -15.23
N ARG A 218 -16.82 18.89 -16.48
CA ARG A 218 -16.84 17.70 -17.35
C ARG A 218 -15.81 17.87 -18.45
N LEU A 219 -14.94 16.90 -18.62
CA LEU A 219 -13.95 16.92 -19.71
C LEU A 219 -14.56 16.31 -20.98
N GLN A 220 -14.61 17.10 -22.06
CA GLN A 220 -15.04 16.67 -23.37
C GLN A 220 -13.92 16.92 -24.40
N GLY A 221 -13.23 15.84 -24.80
CA GLY A 221 -12.02 15.95 -25.58
C GLY A 221 -10.93 16.72 -24.81
N GLN A 222 -10.57 17.91 -25.32
CA GLN A 222 -9.59 18.79 -24.66
C GLN A 222 -10.22 20.06 -24.06
N MET A 223 -11.52 20.07 -23.81
CA MET A 223 -12.23 21.23 -23.26
C MET A 223 -12.84 20.86 -21.90
N LEU A 224 -12.68 21.76 -20.95
CA LEU A 224 -13.40 21.71 -19.67
C LEU A 224 -14.70 22.48 -19.81
N ILE A 225 -15.80 21.81 -19.46
CA ILE A 225 -17.14 22.40 -19.43
C ILE A 225 -17.58 22.41 -17.99
N LEU A 226 -17.96 23.57 -17.46
CA LEU A 226 -18.47 23.71 -16.09
C LEU A 226 -19.71 22.82 -15.90
N ASP A 227 -19.73 22.07 -14.79
CA ASP A 227 -20.87 21.27 -14.37
C ASP A 227 -21.85 22.17 -13.60
N ALA A 228 -22.73 22.86 -14.33
CA ALA A 228 -23.64 23.87 -13.79
C ALA A 228 -24.51 23.34 -12.64
N ASP A 229 -24.84 22.04 -12.63
CA ASP A 229 -25.66 21.40 -11.60
C ASP A 229 -24.98 21.37 -10.23
N LYS A 230 -23.64 21.49 -10.20
CA LYS A 230 -22.81 21.43 -8.99
C LYS A 230 -22.19 22.77 -8.59
N MET A 231 -22.40 23.81 -9.38
CA MET A 231 -21.85 25.14 -9.16
C MET A 231 -22.84 26.05 -8.41
N THR A 232 -22.38 27.22 -8.01
CA THR A 232 -23.26 28.26 -7.46
C THR A 232 -24.23 28.77 -8.54
N ASP A 233 -25.33 29.39 -8.16
CA ASP A 233 -26.33 29.94 -9.11
C ASP A 233 -25.73 30.88 -10.14
N ASN A 234 -24.59 31.52 -9.85
CA ASN A 234 -23.85 32.39 -10.74
C ASN A 234 -22.75 31.66 -11.55
N GLY A 235 -22.68 30.31 -11.48
CA GLY A 235 -21.63 29.52 -12.14
C GLY A 235 -20.24 29.64 -11.52
N GLY A 236 -20.11 30.20 -10.31
CA GLY A 236 -18.86 30.34 -9.58
C GLY A 236 -18.48 29.10 -8.77
N PRO A 237 -17.22 29.00 -8.28
CA PRO A 237 -16.76 27.96 -7.39
C PRO A 237 -17.63 27.82 -6.14
N VAL A 238 -17.72 26.59 -5.61
CA VAL A 238 -18.50 26.28 -4.43
C VAL A 238 -17.54 26.14 -3.23
N ALA A 239 -17.92 26.65 -2.05
CA ALA A 239 -17.18 26.40 -0.83
C ALA A 239 -17.27 24.93 -0.40
N HIS A 240 -16.40 24.48 0.49
CA HIS A 240 -16.20 23.06 0.79
C HIS A 240 -17.40 22.38 1.46
N TYR A 241 -18.13 23.11 2.31
CA TYR A 241 -19.29 22.57 3.03
C TYR A 241 -20.30 23.65 3.37
N LYS A 242 -21.44 23.23 3.83
CA LYS A 242 -22.52 24.13 4.27
C LYS A 242 -22.73 23.99 5.77
N ALA A 243 -22.58 25.10 6.51
CA ALA A 243 -22.87 25.22 7.94
C ALA A 243 -24.16 26.02 8.13
N GLY A 244 -25.26 25.35 8.41
CA GLY A 244 -26.60 25.98 8.42
C GLY A 244 -26.97 26.51 7.04
N ASN A 245 -27.09 27.86 6.92
CA ASN A 245 -27.39 28.53 5.66
C ASN A 245 -26.15 29.17 4.99
N LEU A 246 -24.97 29.10 5.61
CA LEU A 246 -23.74 29.67 5.11
C LEU A 246 -22.86 28.62 4.45
N TRP A 247 -22.20 29.02 3.37
CA TRP A 247 -21.15 28.23 2.74
C TRP A 247 -19.81 28.58 3.38
N GLU A 248 -19.10 27.55 3.83
CA GLU A 248 -17.86 27.67 4.59
C GLU A 248 -16.74 26.84 3.95
N THR A 249 -15.51 27.17 4.31
CA THR A 249 -14.30 26.53 3.79
C THR A 249 -13.46 25.95 4.91
N TRP A 250 -12.65 24.95 4.58
CA TRP A 250 -11.69 24.40 5.52
C TRP A 250 -10.45 25.30 5.72
N GLY A 251 -10.20 26.28 4.83
CA GLY A 251 -8.96 27.04 4.80
C GLY A 251 -7.72 26.23 4.36
N LYS A 252 -7.91 24.95 4.06
CA LYS A 252 -6.94 24.04 3.43
C LYS A 252 -7.63 23.17 2.41
N VAL A 253 -6.86 22.63 1.45
CA VAL A 253 -7.38 21.62 0.53
C VAL A 253 -7.79 20.39 1.33
N PRO A 254 -9.06 19.91 1.27
CA PRO A 254 -9.53 18.82 2.12
C PRO A 254 -9.10 17.43 1.63
N PHE A 255 -7.85 17.31 1.26
CA PHE A 255 -7.20 16.06 0.85
C PHE A 255 -5.88 15.91 1.59
N ILE A 256 -5.69 14.76 2.19
CA ILE A 256 -4.53 14.43 3.00
C ILE A 256 -3.74 13.34 2.32
N ALA A 257 -2.44 13.56 2.15
CA ALA A 257 -1.52 12.62 1.57
C ALA A 257 -0.98 11.65 2.62
N PHE A 258 -1.17 10.35 2.42
CA PHE A 258 -0.54 9.27 3.17
C PHE A 258 0.49 8.59 2.28
N LYS A 259 1.77 8.88 2.51
CA LYS A 259 2.85 8.42 1.64
C LYS A 259 3.33 7.04 2.05
N ASN A 260 3.67 6.21 1.07
CA ASN A 260 4.30 4.92 1.30
C ASN A 260 5.74 5.05 1.85
N ASN A 261 6.43 6.04 1.31
CA ASN A 261 7.81 6.38 1.63
C ASN A 261 8.09 7.82 1.20
N ARG A 262 9.22 8.37 1.63
CA ARG A 262 9.61 9.75 1.34
C ARG A 262 9.70 10.10 -0.15
N ILE A 263 9.95 9.14 -1.02
CA ILE A 263 10.06 9.34 -2.47
C ILE A 263 8.75 9.06 -3.23
N GLU A 264 7.67 8.77 -2.53
CA GLU A 264 6.32 8.55 -3.06
C GLU A 264 6.28 7.46 -4.16
N LYS A 265 7.05 6.38 -3.96
CA LYS A 265 7.09 5.28 -4.93
C LYS A 265 6.38 4.03 -4.40
N PRO A 266 5.63 3.31 -5.26
CA PRO A 266 5.02 2.04 -4.90
C PRO A 266 6.10 0.97 -4.67
N ASP A 267 5.77 -0.01 -3.82
CA ASP A 267 6.70 -1.07 -3.46
C ASP A 267 7.12 -1.93 -4.66
N ILE A 268 6.24 -2.10 -5.65
CA ILE A 268 6.53 -2.86 -6.87
C ILE A 268 7.74 -2.33 -7.63
N LYS A 269 8.01 -1.02 -7.55
CA LYS A 269 9.14 -0.39 -8.25
C LYS A 269 10.48 -1.03 -7.90
N PHE A 270 10.63 -1.53 -6.68
CA PHE A 270 11.88 -2.09 -6.18
C PHE A 270 12.08 -3.56 -6.52
N VAL A 271 11.00 -4.28 -6.87
CA VAL A 271 11.03 -5.74 -7.07
C VAL A 271 10.48 -6.19 -8.42
N LYS A 272 9.90 -5.30 -9.22
CA LYS A 272 9.24 -5.66 -10.49
C LYS A 272 10.14 -6.49 -11.41
N SER A 273 11.35 -6.00 -11.68
CA SER A 273 12.27 -6.69 -12.59
C SER A 273 12.68 -8.09 -12.11
N LEU A 274 12.78 -8.28 -10.80
CA LEU A 274 13.08 -9.58 -10.20
C LEU A 274 11.90 -10.55 -10.31
N ILE A 275 10.67 -10.03 -10.11
CA ILE A 275 9.43 -10.81 -10.27
C ILE A 275 9.24 -11.20 -11.73
N ASP A 276 9.45 -10.25 -12.66
CA ASP A 276 9.37 -10.51 -14.10
C ASP A 276 10.39 -11.58 -14.53
N GLY A 277 11.61 -11.50 -14.03
CA GLY A 277 12.65 -12.52 -14.28
C GLY A 277 12.28 -13.90 -13.70
N TYR A 278 11.69 -13.91 -12.49
CA TYR A 278 11.22 -15.14 -11.87
C TYR A 278 10.06 -15.78 -12.66
N ASP A 279 9.05 -14.99 -13.02
CA ASP A 279 7.88 -15.44 -13.79
C ASP A 279 8.29 -15.93 -15.19
N LEU A 280 9.19 -15.20 -15.86
CA LEU A 280 9.73 -15.60 -17.15
C LEU A 280 10.48 -16.93 -17.05
N GLY A 281 11.40 -17.05 -16.12
CA GLY A 281 12.18 -18.27 -15.96
C GLY A 281 11.31 -19.50 -15.62
N ARG A 282 10.31 -19.33 -14.74
CA ARG A 282 9.37 -20.39 -14.40
C ARG A 282 8.51 -20.80 -15.59
N SER A 283 8.09 -19.85 -16.42
CA SER A 283 7.33 -20.08 -17.63
C SER A 283 8.16 -20.80 -18.69
N GLU A 284 9.45 -20.43 -18.85
CA GLU A 284 10.37 -21.12 -19.77
C GLU A 284 10.66 -22.55 -19.31
N ALA A 285 10.80 -22.80 -18.02
CA ALA A 285 10.93 -24.16 -17.51
C ALA A 285 9.70 -25.00 -17.80
N ALA A 286 8.50 -24.42 -17.69
CA ALA A 286 7.26 -25.09 -18.05
C ALA A 286 7.18 -25.39 -19.57
N ASN A 287 7.56 -24.42 -20.41
CA ASN A 287 7.64 -24.60 -21.86
C ASN A 287 8.61 -25.72 -22.21
N TYR A 288 9.80 -25.76 -21.58
CA TYR A 288 10.77 -26.83 -21.82
C TYR A 288 10.21 -28.22 -21.48
N VAL A 289 9.53 -28.34 -20.31
CA VAL A 289 8.90 -29.64 -19.93
C VAL A 289 7.83 -30.05 -20.92
N GLU A 290 7.09 -29.12 -21.51
CA GLU A 290 6.09 -29.39 -22.53
C GLU A 290 6.73 -29.78 -23.87
N GLU A 291 7.78 -29.06 -24.30
CA GLU A 291 8.47 -29.24 -25.56
C GLU A 291 9.37 -30.49 -25.57
N VAL A 292 9.96 -30.88 -24.43
CA VAL A 292 10.75 -32.15 -24.32
C VAL A 292 9.94 -33.37 -24.66
N LYS A 293 8.62 -33.33 -24.56
CA LYS A 293 7.75 -34.41 -25.06
C LYS A 293 7.79 -34.52 -26.57
N ASN A 294 8.19 -33.46 -27.29
CA ASN A 294 8.34 -33.40 -28.73
C ASN A 294 9.80 -33.63 -29.09
N LEU A 295 10.23 -34.89 -29.10
CA LEU A 295 11.57 -35.27 -29.50
C LEU A 295 11.88 -34.84 -30.94
N ILE A 296 13.06 -34.30 -31.17
CA ILE A 296 13.56 -34.04 -32.53
C ILE A 296 14.16 -35.36 -33.01
N TYR A 297 13.51 -35.96 -34.02
CA TYR A 297 14.00 -37.16 -34.67
C TYR A 297 15.01 -36.78 -35.76
N VAL A 298 16.21 -37.35 -35.69
CA VAL A 298 17.23 -37.21 -36.71
C VAL A 298 17.20 -38.43 -37.57
N LEU A 299 16.66 -38.32 -38.77
CA LEU A 299 16.58 -39.40 -39.75
C LEU A 299 17.90 -39.51 -40.51
N LYS A 300 18.61 -40.64 -40.39
CA LYS A 300 19.86 -40.93 -41.12
C LYS A 300 19.54 -41.89 -42.26
N GLY A 301 20.10 -41.61 -43.47
CA GLY A 301 19.90 -42.47 -44.61
C GLY A 301 18.48 -42.54 -45.16
N TYR A 302 17.60 -41.65 -44.70
CA TYR A 302 16.18 -41.64 -45.11
C TYR A 302 16.01 -40.95 -46.46
N GLY A 303 15.86 -41.75 -47.52
CA GLY A 303 15.55 -41.27 -48.86
C GLY A 303 14.04 -41.19 -49.16
N GLY A 304 13.18 -41.24 -48.14
CA GLY A 304 11.73 -41.28 -48.28
C GLY A 304 11.12 -39.95 -48.69
N GLU A 305 10.04 -40.02 -49.47
CA GLU A 305 9.41 -38.87 -50.08
C GLU A 305 8.50 -38.08 -49.12
N ASN A 306 8.06 -38.68 -47.97
CA ASN A 306 7.05 -38.06 -47.11
C ASN A 306 7.39 -38.16 -45.61
N VAL A 307 8.05 -37.11 -45.11
CA VAL A 307 8.40 -36.98 -43.68
C VAL A 307 7.15 -36.94 -42.80
N SER A 308 6.03 -36.38 -43.28
CA SER A 308 4.78 -36.28 -42.53
C SER A 308 4.14 -37.64 -42.30
N GLU A 309 4.23 -38.53 -43.28
CA GLU A 309 3.72 -39.92 -43.16
C GLU A 309 4.58 -40.76 -42.21
N PHE A 310 5.89 -40.58 -42.31
CA PHE A 310 6.84 -41.19 -41.36
C PHE A 310 6.56 -40.77 -39.91
N MET A 311 6.38 -39.47 -39.69
CA MET A 311 6.09 -38.93 -38.35
C MET A 311 4.73 -39.41 -37.82
N ARG A 312 3.72 -39.60 -38.70
CA ARG A 312 2.43 -40.15 -38.30
C ARG A 312 2.57 -41.62 -37.87
N THR A 313 3.27 -42.44 -38.66
CA THR A 313 3.52 -43.86 -38.35
C THR A 313 4.30 -43.99 -37.04
N LEU A 314 5.34 -43.15 -36.85
CA LEU A 314 6.10 -43.15 -35.62
C LEU A 314 5.26 -42.78 -34.38
N ASN A 315 4.34 -41.82 -34.50
CA ASN A 315 3.46 -41.42 -33.43
C ASN A 315 2.36 -42.43 -33.12
N ASP A 316 1.79 -43.04 -34.19
CA ASP A 316 0.67 -43.98 -34.08
C ASP A 316 1.14 -45.36 -33.63
N ASP A 317 2.18 -45.89 -34.27
CA ASP A 317 2.67 -47.27 -34.06
C ASP A 317 3.81 -47.35 -33.04
N ARG A 318 4.44 -46.20 -32.73
CA ARG A 318 5.63 -46.09 -31.84
C ARG A 318 6.76 -47.03 -32.21
N ALA A 319 6.81 -47.44 -33.47
CA ALA A 319 7.80 -48.35 -34.03
C ALA A 319 8.13 -47.93 -35.46
N ILE A 320 9.35 -48.15 -35.88
CA ILE A 320 9.82 -47.97 -37.25
C ILE A 320 10.60 -49.21 -37.69
N VAL A 321 10.48 -49.56 -38.96
CA VAL A 321 11.28 -50.58 -39.59
C VAL A 321 12.46 -49.91 -40.30
N ILE A 322 13.66 -50.36 -40.03
CA ILE A 322 14.89 -49.88 -40.69
C ILE A 322 15.34 -51.02 -41.61
N ASP A 323 15.31 -50.74 -42.91
CA ASP A 323 15.66 -51.79 -43.93
C ASP A 323 17.17 -52.03 -43.99
N ASP A 324 18.00 -51.01 -43.72
CA ASP A 324 19.45 -51.11 -43.65
C ASP A 324 20.01 -50.50 -42.35
N PRO A 325 20.43 -51.33 -41.39
CA PRO A 325 20.96 -50.85 -40.12
C PRO A 325 22.36 -50.20 -40.21
N GLU A 326 23.09 -50.40 -41.32
CA GLU A 326 24.43 -49.78 -41.49
C GLU A 326 24.35 -48.35 -42.05
N GLU A 327 23.34 -48.05 -42.90
CA GLU A 327 23.18 -46.76 -43.54
C GLU A 327 21.99 -45.93 -43.03
N GLY A 328 21.04 -46.58 -42.36
CA GLY A 328 19.81 -45.95 -41.84
C GLY A 328 19.71 -45.94 -40.33
N GLY A 329 18.98 -44.99 -39.81
CA GLY A 329 18.70 -44.94 -38.38
C GLY A 329 17.88 -43.71 -37.96
N VAL A 330 17.34 -43.79 -36.75
CA VAL A 330 16.68 -42.66 -36.10
C VAL A 330 17.39 -42.34 -34.79
N ASP A 331 18.00 -41.21 -34.75
CA ASP A 331 18.51 -40.65 -33.50
C ASP A 331 17.49 -39.63 -32.93
N THR A 332 17.56 -39.42 -31.64
CA THR A 332 16.76 -38.38 -30.99
C THR A 332 17.70 -37.29 -30.43
N LEU A 333 17.41 -36.08 -30.79
CA LEU A 333 18.10 -34.90 -30.25
C LEU A 333 17.19 -34.31 -29.18
N THR A 334 17.58 -34.51 -27.93
CA THR A 334 16.88 -33.91 -26.80
C THR A 334 17.66 -32.68 -26.33
N PRO A 335 17.08 -31.48 -26.31
CA PRO A 335 17.71 -30.34 -25.70
C PRO A 335 18.07 -30.68 -24.25
N GLN A 336 19.32 -30.46 -23.85
CA GLN A 336 19.74 -30.66 -22.46
C GLN A 336 19.68 -29.31 -21.74
N MET A 337 18.86 -29.22 -20.69
CA MET A 337 18.82 -28.10 -19.79
C MET A 337 19.50 -28.51 -18.47
N ASP A 338 20.40 -27.68 -17.97
CA ASP A 338 20.96 -27.88 -16.63
C ASP A 338 19.92 -27.49 -15.57
N ILE A 339 19.17 -28.50 -15.11
CA ILE A 339 18.11 -28.36 -14.12
C ILE A 339 18.68 -27.85 -12.79
N THR A 340 19.93 -28.18 -12.45
CA THR A 340 20.56 -27.74 -11.19
C THR A 340 20.85 -26.25 -11.22
N ALA A 341 21.53 -25.78 -12.28
CA ALA A 341 21.79 -24.35 -12.44
C ALA A 341 20.50 -23.52 -12.51
N LEU A 342 19.47 -24.04 -13.17
CA LEU A 342 18.17 -23.39 -13.26
C LEU A 342 17.46 -23.30 -11.89
N ARG A 343 17.52 -24.37 -11.10
CA ARG A 343 16.97 -24.40 -9.74
C ARG A 343 17.71 -23.40 -8.84
N GLU A 344 19.02 -23.37 -8.87
CA GLU A 344 19.83 -22.41 -8.11
C GLU A 344 19.50 -20.97 -8.49
N HIS A 345 19.36 -20.68 -9.77
CA HIS A 345 18.93 -19.36 -10.25
C HIS A 345 17.56 -18.94 -9.70
N TYR A 346 16.58 -19.85 -9.68
CA TYR A 346 15.26 -19.52 -9.13
C TYR A 346 15.27 -19.32 -7.61
N GLU A 347 16.03 -20.10 -6.89
CA GLU A 347 16.16 -19.91 -5.44
C GLU A 347 16.89 -18.59 -5.14
N GLN A 348 17.87 -18.20 -5.98
CA GLN A 348 18.51 -16.90 -5.84
C GLN A 348 17.52 -15.75 -6.12
N LEU A 349 16.78 -15.77 -7.23
CA LEU A 349 15.76 -14.76 -7.52
C LEU A 349 14.71 -14.65 -6.41
N LYS A 350 14.31 -15.79 -5.84
CA LYS A 350 13.36 -15.81 -4.73
C LYS A 350 13.93 -15.11 -3.48
N ARG A 351 15.23 -15.30 -3.18
CA ARG A 351 15.93 -14.60 -2.09
C ARG A 351 16.03 -13.10 -2.39
N ASP A 352 16.44 -12.74 -3.60
CA ASP A 352 16.58 -11.34 -4.03
C ASP A 352 15.23 -10.60 -3.96
N ILE A 353 14.12 -11.26 -4.35
CA ILE A 353 12.77 -10.68 -4.24
C ILE A 353 12.42 -10.39 -2.77
N VAL A 354 12.75 -11.30 -1.84
CA VAL A 354 12.49 -11.11 -0.41
C VAL A 354 13.36 -9.98 0.16
N GLU A 355 14.65 -9.97 -0.16
CA GLU A 355 15.61 -9.01 0.34
C GLU A 355 15.33 -7.60 -0.21
N CYS A 356 15.23 -7.44 -1.53
CA CYS A 356 14.93 -6.14 -2.15
C CYS A 356 13.53 -5.63 -1.82
N GLY A 357 12.58 -6.54 -1.58
CA GLY A 357 11.23 -6.22 -1.15
C GLY A 357 11.10 -5.92 0.34
N GLN A 358 12.18 -6.11 1.12
CA GLN A 358 12.18 -5.97 2.58
C GLN A 358 11.02 -6.73 3.22
N SER A 359 10.88 -8.02 2.87
CA SER A 359 9.83 -8.91 3.37
C SER A 359 10.34 -9.82 4.46
N VAL A 360 9.43 -10.54 5.12
CA VAL A 360 9.81 -11.53 6.14
C VAL A 360 10.65 -12.64 5.52
N ASN A 361 11.84 -12.84 6.06
CA ASN A 361 12.71 -13.93 5.65
C ASN A 361 12.25 -15.24 6.34
N LYS A 362 11.53 -16.07 5.58
CA LYS A 362 10.97 -17.35 6.06
C LYS A 362 11.86 -18.55 5.73
N ASP A 363 13.18 -18.36 5.56
CA ASP A 363 14.10 -19.43 5.21
C ASP A 363 14.28 -20.41 6.39
N PRO A 364 13.75 -21.66 6.31
CA PRO A 364 13.86 -22.63 7.39
C PRO A 364 15.30 -23.04 7.70
N ASP A 365 16.18 -23.00 6.70
CA ASP A 365 17.59 -23.40 6.85
C ASP A 365 18.37 -22.44 7.74
N LYS A 366 17.90 -21.18 7.84
CA LYS A 366 18.54 -20.17 8.71
C LYS A 366 18.02 -20.18 10.14
N PHE A 367 16.75 -20.56 10.35
CA PHE A 367 16.08 -20.32 11.64
C PHE A 367 15.54 -21.61 12.30
N GLY A 368 15.62 -22.76 11.61
CA GLY A 368 15.10 -24.04 12.12
C GLY A 368 13.57 -24.12 12.23
N ASN A 369 13.07 -25.23 12.76
CA ASN A 369 11.62 -25.49 12.81
C ASN A 369 10.89 -24.78 13.98
N ALA A 370 11.64 -24.28 14.98
CA ALA A 370 11.09 -23.55 16.13
C ALA A 370 12.01 -22.36 16.48
N PRO A 371 11.89 -21.23 15.77
CA PRO A 371 12.77 -20.09 15.99
C PRO A 371 12.53 -19.49 17.38
N SER A 372 13.63 -19.08 18.04
CA SER A 372 13.57 -18.31 19.29
C SER A 372 12.98 -16.91 19.03
N GLY A 373 12.55 -16.22 20.08
CA GLY A 373 12.07 -14.85 19.97
C GLY A 373 13.09 -13.89 19.34
N VAL A 374 14.38 -14.12 19.59
CA VAL A 374 15.47 -13.36 18.96
C VAL A 374 15.55 -13.67 17.47
N SER A 375 15.45 -14.94 17.08
CA SER A 375 15.44 -15.35 15.67
C SER A 375 14.23 -14.77 14.94
N LEU A 376 13.05 -14.76 15.57
CA LEU A 376 11.85 -14.14 15.01
C LEU A 376 12.05 -12.64 14.74
N ARG A 377 12.67 -11.90 15.67
CA ARG A 377 13.01 -10.48 15.46
C ARG A 377 13.94 -10.26 14.27
N PHE A 378 14.94 -11.13 14.08
CA PHE A 378 15.81 -11.05 12.90
C PHE A 378 15.05 -11.34 11.60
N MET A 379 14.09 -12.30 11.61
CA MET A 379 13.26 -12.57 10.44
C MET A 379 12.41 -11.37 10.01
N TYR A 380 11.95 -10.57 10.95
CA TYR A 380 11.11 -9.40 10.72
C TYR A 380 11.88 -8.08 10.59
N SER A 381 13.21 -8.06 10.77
CA SER A 381 14.00 -6.83 10.85
C SER A 381 13.85 -5.93 9.62
N ASP A 382 13.90 -6.50 8.43
CA ASP A 382 13.81 -5.75 7.17
C ASP A 382 12.40 -5.19 6.95
N LEU A 383 11.38 -6.00 7.25
CA LEU A 383 9.99 -5.56 7.22
C LEU A 383 9.74 -4.46 8.26
N ASP A 384 10.34 -4.57 9.44
CA ASP A 384 10.22 -3.59 10.52
C ASP A 384 10.81 -2.22 10.10
N LEU A 385 11.99 -2.22 9.48
CA LEU A 385 12.59 -1.01 8.92
C LEU A 385 11.71 -0.37 7.85
N LYS A 386 11.17 -1.16 6.93
CA LYS A 386 10.24 -0.69 5.89
C LYS A 386 8.98 -0.08 6.51
N CYS A 387 8.42 -0.73 7.52
CA CYS A 387 7.24 -0.25 8.24
C CYS A 387 7.50 1.02 9.03
N ASN A 388 8.69 1.18 9.64
CA ASN A 388 9.08 2.42 10.33
C ASN A 388 9.04 3.64 9.41
N LEU A 389 9.50 3.49 8.17
CA LEU A 389 9.46 4.56 7.18
C LEU A 389 8.02 4.94 6.83
N MET A 390 7.15 3.97 6.58
CA MET A 390 5.74 4.21 6.30
C MET A 390 5.00 4.79 7.51
N GLU A 391 5.28 4.29 8.71
CA GLU A 391 4.69 4.81 9.96
C GLU A 391 4.97 6.30 10.16
N THR A 392 6.21 6.74 9.87
CA THR A 392 6.59 8.16 9.98
C THR A 392 5.76 9.04 9.04
N GLU A 393 5.59 8.61 7.79
CA GLU A 393 4.79 9.34 6.81
C GLU A 393 3.29 9.30 7.16
N PHE A 394 2.80 8.21 7.73
CA PHE A 394 1.42 8.09 8.18
C PHE A 394 1.12 8.95 9.40
N LYS A 395 2.06 9.08 10.35
CA LYS A 395 1.93 10.01 11.47
C LYS A 395 1.79 11.44 10.99
N TYR A 396 2.60 11.84 10.01
CA TYR A 396 2.47 13.17 9.40
C TYR A 396 1.11 13.37 8.73
N GLY A 397 0.62 12.39 7.97
CA GLY A 397 -0.73 12.42 7.39
C GLY A 397 -1.83 12.52 8.46
N PHE A 398 -1.64 11.82 9.58
CA PHE A 398 -2.57 11.89 10.71
C PHE A 398 -2.59 13.27 11.37
N GLU A 399 -1.44 13.93 11.56
CA GLU A 399 -1.39 15.33 12.05
C GLU A 399 -2.19 16.28 11.15
N GLN A 400 -2.14 16.06 9.81
CA GLN A 400 -2.99 16.82 8.88
C GLN A 400 -4.48 16.53 9.08
N LEU A 401 -4.86 15.29 9.42
CA LEU A 401 -6.24 14.92 9.70
C LEU A 401 -6.76 15.61 10.96
N LEU A 402 -5.94 15.74 12.01
CA LEU A 402 -6.31 16.43 13.24
C LEU A 402 -6.73 17.88 13.00
N TYR A 403 -6.10 18.58 12.07
CA TYR A 403 -6.51 19.93 11.69
C TYR A 403 -8.00 20.00 11.29
N PHE A 404 -8.47 19.05 10.48
CA PHE A 404 -9.88 19.01 10.03
C PHE A 404 -10.81 18.58 11.16
N VAL A 405 -10.37 17.67 12.01
CA VAL A 405 -11.11 17.21 13.19
C VAL A 405 -11.30 18.37 14.16
N ASP A 406 -10.25 19.11 14.49
CA ASP A 406 -10.27 20.23 15.42
C ASP A 406 -11.14 21.38 14.89
N THR A 407 -11.01 21.68 13.60
CA THR A 407 -11.88 22.66 12.93
C THR A 407 -13.34 22.24 13.06
N TYR A 408 -13.66 20.98 12.81
CA TYR A 408 -15.04 20.48 12.92
C TYR A 408 -15.56 20.51 14.36
N LEU A 409 -14.76 20.10 15.35
CA LEU A 409 -15.14 20.14 16.76
C LEU A 409 -15.40 21.56 17.25
N SER A 410 -14.57 22.51 16.81
CA SER A 410 -14.76 23.94 17.08
C SER A 410 -16.03 24.47 16.46
N LEU A 411 -16.29 24.18 15.20
CA LEU A 411 -17.52 24.59 14.46
C LEU A 411 -18.80 24.06 15.09
N THR A 412 -18.77 22.83 15.60
CA THR A 412 -19.92 22.18 16.23
C THR A 412 -20.08 22.49 17.71
N GLY A 413 -19.21 23.35 18.28
CA GLY A 413 -19.25 23.75 19.69
C GLY A 413 -18.87 22.64 20.67
N GLN A 414 -18.20 21.59 20.21
CA GLN A 414 -17.80 20.45 21.04
C GLN A 414 -16.50 20.68 21.81
N GLY A 415 -15.79 21.73 21.50
CA GLY A 415 -14.55 22.16 22.18
C GLY A 415 -13.53 22.72 21.18
N ASN A 416 -12.50 23.37 21.73
CA ASN A 416 -11.31 23.78 20.96
C ASN A 416 -10.11 23.01 21.50
N PHE A 417 -9.53 22.16 20.66
CA PHE A 417 -8.45 21.24 21.00
C PHE A 417 -7.17 21.48 20.20
N GLU A 418 -7.08 22.58 19.44
CA GLU A 418 -5.94 22.94 18.57
C GLU A 418 -4.56 22.90 19.26
N LYS A 419 -4.53 23.02 20.60
CA LYS A 419 -3.29 23.04 21.38
C LYS A 419 -2.92 21.69 21.99
N ILE A 420 -3.73 20.68 21.76
CA ILE A 420 -3.50 19.34 22.31
C ILE A 420 -2.76 18.53 21.28
N GLU A 421 -1.56 18.11 21.62
CA GLU A 421 -0.78 17.21 20.79
C GLU A 421 -1.24 15.77 21.06
N VAL A 422 -1.57 15.03 20.01
CA VAL A 422 -1.97 13.63 20.07
C VAL A 422 -1.04 12.80 19.20
N ASP A 423 -0.36 11.88 19.84
CA ASP A 423 0.44 10.87 19.15
C ASP A 423 -0.41 9.67 18.75
N ILE A 424 -0.26 9.23 17.51
CA ILE A 424 -0.79 7.94 17.06
C ILE A 424 0.29 6.86 17.20
N VAL A 425 -0.04 5.81 17.92
CA VAL A 425 0.83 4.64 18.13
C VAL A 425 0.29 3.47 17.35
N PHE A 426 1.11 2.96 16.42
CA PHE A 426 0.80 1.77 15.63
C PHE A 426 1.21 0.51 16.39
N ASN A 427 0.24 -0.36 16.67
CA ASN A 427 0.45 -1.61 17.37
C ASN A 427 0.74 -2.72 16.34
N ARG A 428 1.98 -3.19 16.30
CA ARG A 428 2.43 -4.18 15.31
C ARG A 428 1.99 -5.60 15.66
N ASP A 429 1.68 -6.38 14.64
CA ASP A 429 1.33 -7.79 14.78
C ASP A 429 2.54 -8.68 14.46
N MET A 430 3.44 -8.84 15.43
CA MET A 430 4.59 -9.71 15.28
C MET A 430 4.29 -11.10 15.84
N ALA A 431 4.69 -12.15 15.12
CA ALA A 431 4.69 -13.49 15.67
C ALA A 431 5.61 -13.53 16.90
N ILE A 432 5.06 -13.86 18.06
CA ILE A 432 5.75 -13.85 19.34
C ILE A 432 5.85 -15.29 19.84
N ASN A 433 6.99 -15.65 20.42
CA ASN A 433 7.07 -16.84 21.23
C ASN A 433 6.40 -16.56 22.59
N GLU A 434 5.09 -16.82 22.68
CA GLU A 434 4.29 -16.54 23.88
C GLU A 434 4.89 -17.17 25.14
N SER A 435 5.40 -18.41 25.04
CA SER A 435 6.02 -19.09 26.17
C SER A 435 7.26 -18.35 26.68
N GLU A 436 8.11 -17.86 25.79
CA GLU A 436 9.30 -17.08 26.13
C GLU A 436 8.92 -15.73 26.75
N MET A 437 7.89 -15.05 26.21
CA MET A 437 7.40 -13.79 26.78
C MET A 437 6.81 -13.98 28.18
N ILE A 438 6.00 -14.99 28.39
CA ILE A 438 5.45 -15.31 29.72
C ILE A 438 6.59 -15.59 30.73
N GLN A 439 7.62 -16.32 30.29
CA GLN A 439 8.78 -16.60 31.12
C GLN A 439 9.57 -15.33 31.47
N ASN A 440 9.77 -14.43 30.46
CA ASN A 440 10.42 -13.14 30.67
C ASN A 440 9.61 -12.23 31.60
N CYS A 441 8.28 -12.19 31.46
CA CYS A 441 7.40 -11.47 32.36
C CYS A 441 7.53 -12.00 33.81
N ASN A 442 7.57 -13.34 33.99
CA ASN A 442 7.76 -13.94 35.28
C ASN A 442 9.15 -13.64 35.91
N ASN A 443 10.20 -13.69 35.09
CA ASN A 443 11.57 -13.38 35.50
C ASN A 443 11.77 -11.90 35.86
N SER A 444 10.93 -11.02 35.31
CA SER A 444 10.99 -9.57 35.52
C SER A 444 10.23 -9.10 36.79
N LYS A 445 9.50 -9.98 37.47
CA LYS A 445 8.80 -9.65 38.73
C LYS A 445 9.78 -9.14 39.77
N GLY A 446 9.45 -7.98 40.35
CA GLY A 446 10.30 -7.32 41.36
C GLY A 446 11.44 -6.48 40.80
N THR A 447 11.68 -6.51 39.48
CA THR A 447 12.70 -5.67 38.79
C THR A 447 12.06 -4.48 38.09
N VAL A 448 10.86 -4.67 37.55
CA VAL A 448 10.04 -3.64 36.90
C VAL A 448 8.64 -3.62 37.52
N SER A 449 7.89 -2.54 37.31
CA SER A 449 6.52 -2.43 37.86
C SER A 449 5.58 -3.48 37.29
N ASP A 450 4.60 -3.90 38.08
CA ASP A 450 3.55 -4.84 37.65
C ASP A 450 2.80 -4.31 36.43
N GLU A 451 2.65 -3.00 36.30
CA GLU A 451 2.06 -2.34 35.12
C GLU A 451 2.87 -2.59 33.86
N THR A 452 4.19 -2.49 33.93
CA THR A 452 5.08 -2.80 32.81
C THR A 452 5.01 -4.28 32.43
N ILE A 453 4.89 -5.17 33.42
CA ILE A 453 4.74 -6.62 33.19
C ILE A 453 3.40 -6.90 32.48
N LEU A 454 2.30 -6.30 32.97
CA LEU A 454 0.98 -6.43 32.36
C LEU A 454 0.96 -5.90 30.91
N ALA A 455 1.63 -4.76 30.67
CA ALA A 455 1.74 -4.16 29.34
C ALA A 455 2.42 -5.06 28.30
N HIS A 456 3.30 -5.95 28.74
CA HIS A 456 4.07 -6.85 27.87
C HIS A 456 3.61 -8.31 27.95
N HIS A 457 2.56 -8.59 28.72
CA HIS A 457 2.06 -9.96 28.86
C HIS A 457 1.19 -10.35 27.66
N PRO A 458 1.47 -11.46 26.94
CA PRO A 458 0.81 -11.79 25.67
C PRO A 458 -0.72 -11.98 25.78
N TYR A 459 -1.24 -12.27 26.97
CA TYR A 459 -2.68 -12.48 27.20
C TYR A 459 -3.42 -11.22 27.67
N VAL A 460 -2.72 -10.08 27.86
CA VAL A 460 -3.33 -8.84 28.31
C VAL A 460 -3.53 -7.92 27.10
N SER A 461 -4.77 -7.71 26.71
CA SER A 461 -5.13 -6.80 25.62
C SER A 461 -5.47 -5.37 26.07
N ASP A 462 -5.98 -5.23 27.29
CA ASP A 462 -6.29 -3.95 27.93
C ASP A 462 -5.78 -3.96 29.37
N ILE A 463 -4.81 -3.08 29.65
CA ILE A 463 -4.12 -3.01 30.93
C ILE A 463 -5.05 -2.55 32.05
N GLU A 464 -5.92 -1.58 31.76
CA GLU A 464 -6.82 -1.00 32.75
C GLU A 464 -7.93 -1.99 33.13
N GLU A 465 -8.47 -2.70 32.15
CA GLU A 465 -9.45 -3.77 32.40
C GLU A 465 -8.82 -4.92 33.19
N GLU A 466 -7.59 -5.31 32.89
CA GLU A 466 -6.89 -6.38 33.59
C GLU A 466 -6.53 -5.98 35.02
N LYS A 467 -6.10 -4.74 35.26
CA LYS A 467 -5.91 -4.19 36.60
C LYS A 467 -7.19 -4.23 37.43
N LYS A 468 -8.32 -3.87 36.82
CA LYS A 468 -9.63 -3.93 37.46
C LYS A 468 -9.98 -5.37 37.87
N ARG A 469 -9.82 -6.33 36.95
CA ARG A 469 -10.04 -7.77 37.24
C ARG A 469 -9.14 -8.30 38.33
N LEU A 470 -7.85 -7.95 38.33
CA LEU A 470 -6.90 -8.32 39.39
C LEU A 470 -7.28 -7.74 40.75
N ASN A 471 -7.75 -6.50 40.80
CA ASN A 471 -8.21 -5.87 42.05
C ASN A 471 -9.51 -6.52 42.57
N GLU A 472 -10.45 -6.85 41.69
CA GLU A 472 -11.66 -7.60 42.03
C GLU A 472 -11.32 -9.01 42.53
N GLN A 473 -10.36 -9.69 41.94
CA GLN A 473 -9.89 -10.99 42.39
C GLN A 473 -9.25 -10.90 43.77
N LYS A 474 -8.35 -9.94 44.02
CA LYS A 474 -7.74 -9.71 45.33
C LYS A 474 -8.75 -9.34 46.40
N ALA A 475 -9.81 -8.61 46.04
CA ALA A 475 -10.90 -8.28 47.00
C ALA A 475 -11.76 -9.50 47.35
N ASN A 476 -11.88 -10.46 46.44
CA ASN A 476 -12.63 -11.71 46.63
C ASN A 476 -11.78 -12.83 47.31
N GLU A 477 -10.46 -12.77 47.23
CA GLU A 477 -9.55 -13.58 48.00
C GLU A 477 -9.53 -13.00 49.43
N GLY A 478 -10.34 -13.54 50.32
CA GLY A 478 -10.41 -13.13 51.75
C GLY A 478 -9.03 -13.19 52.42
N PRO A 479 -8.87 -12.61 53.64
CA PRO A 479 -7.57 -12.50 54.27
C PRO A 479 -6.91 -13.88 54.39
N SER A 480 -5.70 -13.98 53.85
CA SER A 480 -4.88 -15.18 54.01
C SER A 480 -4.76 -15.50 55.51
N TRP A 481 -5.22 -16.66 55.89
CA TRP A 481 -4.99 -17.15 57.24
C TRP A 481 -3.48 -17.34 57.40
N ASP A 482 -2.83 -16.40 58.11
CA ASP A 482 -1.47 -16.60 58.60
C ASP A 482 -1.44 -17.88 59.40
N ILE A 483 -0.63 -18.83 58.97
CA ILE A 483 -0.38 -20.06 59.69
C ILE A 483 0.23 -19.64 61.02
N VAL A 484 -0.58 -19.78 62.10
CA VAL A 484 -0.09 -19.59 63.47
C VAL A 484 1.05 -20.59 63.66
N PRO A 485 2.28 -20.15 64.05
CA PRO A 485 3.37 -21.06 64.27
C PRO A 485 2.99 -21.99 65.46
N PRO A 486 3.38 -23.26 65.44
CA PRO A 486 3.03 -24.19 66.48
C PRO A 486 3.54 -23.66 67.81
N ILE A 487 2.62 -23.69 68.85
CA ILE A 487 2.92 -23.39 70.23
C ILE A 487 4.01 -24.35 70.64
N LYS A 488 5.16 -23.89 71.11
CA LYS A 488 6.15 -24.71 71.82
C LYS A 488 5.55 -25.09 73.15
N ASP A 489 5.30 -26.36 73.32
CA ASP A 489 5.05 -26.94 74.66
C ASP A 489 6.35 -26.86 75.50
N ASP A 490 6.38 -25.86 76.39
CA ASP A 490 7.32 -25.84 77.51
C ASP A 490 6.82 -26.87 78.58
N ASN A 491 7.22 -28.10 78.44
CA ASN A 491 7.21 -29.05 79.51
C ASN A 491 8.29 -30.13 79.25
N ASP A 492 9.46 -29.91 79.82
CA ASP A 492 10.33 -30.95 80.28
C ASP A 492 11.21 -30.34 81.40
N ASP A 493 10.65 -30.37 82.62
CA ASP A 493 11.41 -30.49 83.83
C ASP A 493 11.36 -31.96 84.23
N GLU A 494 12.50 -32.69 84.13
CA GLU A 494 13.14 -33.60 85.09
C GLU A 494 14.33 -34.30 84.44
#